data_699d202ef5e4c051aa0e75890538aa8a
#
_entry.id   699d202ef5e4c051aa0e75890538aa8a
#
_cell.length_a   1.000
_cell.length_b   1.000
_cell.length_c   1.000
_cell.angle_alpha   90.00
_cell.angle_beta   90.00
_cell.angle_gamma   90.00
#
_symmetry.space_group_name_H-M   'P 1'
#
loop_
_entity.id
_entity.type
_entity.pdbx_description
1 polymer ?
#
loop_
_entity_poly.entity_id
_entity_poly.type
_entity_poly.pdbx_seq_one_letter_code
_entity_poly.pdbx_strand_id
1 'polypeptide(L)'
;AVKFPASVAGVTLSGDNKVIRGWNYSFSATPADPAQDVVTVKANGILLQPAANTYNYSIGNVKEDQNITVLVQKASEVKEKRSIWVEEAGQLSSLIPESEHASIKDLTLFGTIDARDFDFMRNNMNLSRLDISAVYIAANGANPANAIPRSAFQGKSNLKTVLLPNNITCLKNSAFRQC
;
A
#
# COMPACT_ATOMS: atom_id res chain seq x y z
N ALA A 1 -17.42 -6.00 -26.22
CA ALA A 1 -17.10 -4.56 -26.12
C ALA A 1 -15.94 -4.34 -25.15
N VAL A 2 -15.21 -3.24 -25.35
CA VAL A 2 -14.24 -2.72 -24.37
C VAL A 2 -14.76 -1.37 -23.91
N LYS A 3 -14.94 -1.23 -22.58
CA LYS A 3 -15.45 -0.01 -21.96
C LYS A 3 -14.31 0.69 -21.23
N PHE A 4 -13.94 1.87 -21.69
CA PHE A 4 -13.04 2.78 -20.99
C PHE A 4 -13.83 3.74 -20.09
N PRO A 5 -13.21 4.30 -19.03
CA PRO A 5 -13.76 5.46 -18.36
C PRO A 5 -13.88 6.62 -19.36
N ALA A 6 -14.91 7.45 -19.23
CA ALA A 6 -15.17 8.58 -20.15
C ALA A 6 -14.00 9.56 -20.24
N SER A 7 -13.32 9.78 -19.12
CA SER A 7 -12.05 10.50 -19.00
C SER A 7 -11.39 10.15 -17.67
N VAL A 8 -10.06 10.26 -17.62
CA VAL A 8 -9.27 10.16 -16.37
C VAL A 8 -8.34 11.35 -16.33
N ALA A 9 -8.45 12.18 -15.29
CA ALA A 9 -7.59 13.34 -15.13
C ALA A 9 -6.12 12.90 -15.07
N GLY A 10 -5.25 13.56 -15.83
CA GLY A 10 -3.82 13.28 -15.85
C GLY A 10 -3.42 12.05 -16.65
N VAL A 11 -4.32 11.47 -17.48
CA VAL A 11 -3.96 10.34 -18.34
C VAL A 11 -4.60 10.48 -19.73
N THR A 12 -3.85 10.09 -20.74
CA THR A 12 -4.36 9.92 -22.11
C THR A 12 -4.59 8.44 -22.38
N LEU A 13 -5.83 8.09 -22.72
CA LEU A 13 -6.22 6.74 -23.09
C LEU A 13 -6.30 6.61 -24.60
N SER A 14 -5.76 5.55 -25.16
CA SER A 14 -5.85 5.23 -26.60
C SER A 14 -6.09 3.74 -26.80
N GLY A 15 -7.15 3.40 -27.47
CA GLY A 15 -7.55 2.02 -27.81
C GLY A 15 -8.94 1.98 -28.39
N ASP A 16 -9.24 0.94 -29.14
CA ASP A 16 -10.56 0.74 -29.72
C ASP A 16 -11.57 0.30 -28.65
N ASN A 17 -12.83 0.69 -28.81
CA ASN A 17 -13.91 0.24 -27.92
C ASN A 17 -14.49 -1.14 -28.30
N LYS A 18 -13.89 -1.79 -29.30
CA LYS A 18 -14.30 -3.10 -29.82
C LYS A 18 -13.09 -4.00 -30.05
N VAL A 19 -13.28 -5.28 -29.83
CA VAL A 19 -12.31 -6.33 -30.14
C VAL A 19 -13.08 -7.57 -30.64
N ILE A 20 -12.50 -8.31 -31.56
CA ILE A 20 -13.04 -9.59 -32.02
C ILE A 20 -12.87 -10.62 -30.90
N ARG A 21 -13.94 -11.38 -30.61
CA ARG A 21 -13.90 -12.43 -29.59
C ARG A 21 -12.80 -13.45 -29.89
N GLY A 22 -11.99 -13.75 -28.90
CA GLY A 22 -10.85 -14.66 -29.01
C GLY A 22 -9.55 -14.00 -29.45
N TRP A 23 -9.59 -12.73 -29.85
CA TRP A 23 -8.38 -11.98 -30.22
C TRP A 23 -7.74 -11.29 -29.03
N ASN A 24 -6.46 -10.96 -29.19
CA ASN A 24 -5.76 -10.10 -28.23
C ASN A 24 -6.18 -8.65 -28.46
N TYR A 25 -6.26 -7.91 -27.38
CA TYR A 25 -6.57 -6.49 -27.38
C TYR A 25 -5.44 -5.69 -26.77
N SER A 26 -5.06 -4.59 -27.40
CA SER A 26 -4.01 -3.70 -26.90
C SER A 26 -4.52 -2.26 -26.83
N PHE A 27 -4.07 -1.55 -25.81
CA PHE A 27 -4.40 -0.13 -25.59
C PHE A 27 -3.27 0.54 -24.81
N SER A 28 -3.32 1.87 -24.70
CA SER A 28 -2.39 2.62 -23.87
C SER A 28 -3.12 3.47 -22.84
N ALA A 29 -2.44 3.70 -21.70
CA ALA A 29 -2.85 4.63 -20.66
C ALA A 29 -1.63 5.45 -20.24
N THR A 30 -1.38 6.55 -20.94
CA THR A 30 -0.16 7.36 -20.80
C THR A 30 -0.40 8.50 -19.84
N PRO A 31 0.35 8.60 -18.71
CA PRO A 31 0.24 9.70 -17.79
C PRO A 31 0.70 11.02 -18.43
N ALA A 32 0.09 12.12 -18.01
CA ALA A 32 0.47 13.46 -18.45
C ALA A 32 1.88 13.85 -17.97
N ASP A 33 2.26 13.38 -16.79
CA ASP A 33 3.60 13.57 -16.22
C ASP A 33 4.20 12.19 -15.84
N PRO A 34 4.86 11.51 -16.77
CA PRO A 34 5.46 10.20 -16.53
C PRO A 34 6.52 10.16 -15.42
N ALA A 35 7.10 11.31 -15.08
CA ALA A 35 8.12 11.40 -14.04
C ALA A 35 7.51 11.41 -12.63
N GLN A 36 6.26 11.87 -12.50
CA GLN A 36 5.60 12.06 -11.22
C GLN A 36 4.34 11.23 -11.02
N ASP A 37 3.75 10.68 -12.10
CA ASP A 37 2.49 9.97 -12.06
C ASP A 37 2.68 8.46 -12.23
N VAL A 38 2.02 7.69 -11.37
CA VAL A 38 1.91 6.23 -11.47
C VAL A 38 0.51 5.87 -11.94
N VAL A 39 0.44 5.12 -13.03
CA VAL A 39 -0.84 4.67 -13.61
C VAL A 39 -1.07 3.21 -13.22
N THR A 40 -2.21 2.95 -12.60
CA THR A 40 -2.69 1.59 -12.30
C THR A 40 -3.88 1.28 -13.18
N VAL A 41 -3.79 0.20 -13.95
CA VAL A 41 -4.84 -0.23 -14.90
C VAL A 41 -5.36 -1.59 -14.50
N LYS A 42 -6.69 -1.74 -14.50
CA LYS A 42 -7.36 -3.03 -14.29
C LYS A 42 -8.36 -3.30 -15.41
N ALA A 43 -8.48 -4.55 -15.82
CA ALA A 43 -9.55 -5.05 -16.69
C ALA A 43 -10.43 -6.01 -15.89
N ASN A 44 -11.73 -5.75 -15.80
CA ASN A 44 -12.67 -6.52 -14.98
C ASN A 44 -12.17 -6.72 -13.53
N GLY A 45 -11.49 -5.71 -12.95
CA GLY A 45 -10.91 -5.76 -11.61
C GLY A 45 -9.52 -6.41 -11.51
N ILE A 46 -9.04 -7.08 -12.56
CA ILE A 46 -7.73 -7.73 -12.59
C ILE A 46 -6.67 -6.71 -12.99
N LEU A 47 -5.59 -6.62 -12.19
CA LEU A 47 -4.46 -5.73 -12.44
C LEU A 47 -3.74 -6.12 -13.73
N LEU A 48 -3.54 -5.17 -14.63
CA LEU A 48 -2.73 -5.32 -15.83
C LEU A 48 -1.33 -4.74 -15.61
N GLN A 49 -0.33 -5.43 -16.14
CA GLN A 49 1.03 -4.91 -16.20
C GLN A 49 1.29 -4.32 -17.59
N PRO A 50 1.91 -3.14 -17.68
CA PRO A 50 2.32 -2.60 -18.98
C PRO A 50 3.48 -3.40 -19.56
N ALA A 51 3.65 -3.35 -20.88
CA ALA A 51 4.86 -3.81 -21.52
C ALA A 51 6.08 -3.03 -20.98
N ALA A 52 7.23 -3.68 -20.88
CA ALA A 52 8.42 -3.11 -20.25
C ALA A 52 8.76 -1.72 -20.81
N ASN A 53 8.94 -0.76 -19.90
CA ASN A 53 9.26 0.65 -20.20
C ASN A 53 8.23 1.37 -21.10
N THR A 54 6.99 0.96 -21.04
CA THR A 54 5.89 1.58 -21.80
C THR A 54 4.65 1.79 -20.93
N TYR A 55 3.64 2.41 -21.50
CA TYR A 55 2.28 2.52 -20.97
C TYR A 55 1.28 1.74 -21.82
N ASN A 56 1.76 0.72 -22.55
CA ASN A 56 0.95 -0.17 -23.36
C ASN A 56 0.55 -1.41 -22.56
N TYR A 57 -0.73 -1.72 -22.61
CA TYR A 57 -1.36 -2.84 -21.93
C TYR A 57 -1.97 -3.79 -22.94
N SER A 58 -2.02 -5.07 -22.62
CA SER A 58 -2.66 -6.07 -23.44
C SER A 58 -3.54 -7.02 -22.63
N ILE A 59 -4.62 -7.47 -23.27
CA ILE A 59 -5.52 -8.50 -22.74
C ILE A 59 -5.54 -9.61 -23.77
N GLY A 60 -5.05 -10.79 -23.40
CA GLY A 60 -5.03 -11.95 -24.29
C GLY A 60 -6.39 -12.62 -24.41
N ASN A 61 -6.73 -13.11 -25.60
CA ASN A 61 -7.86 -14.00 -25.84
C ASN A 61 -9.19 -13.48 -25.22
N VAL A 62 -9.61 -12.28 -25.58
CA VAL A 62 -10.80 -11.61 -25.03
C VAL A 62 -12.07 -12.39 -25.37
N LYS A 63 -12.68 -13.03 -24.38
CA LYS A 63 -13.90 -13.86 -24.54
C LYS A 63 -15.18 -13.17 -24.07
N GLU A 64 -15.06 -12.10 -23.31
CA GLU A 64 -16.17 -11.36 -22.69
C GLU A 64 -15.93 -9.85 -22.78
N ASP A 65 -16.94 -9.08 -22.41
CA ASP A 65 -16.82 -7.62 -22.32
C ASP A 65 -15.77 -7.23 -21.28
N GLN A 66 -14.95 -6.25 -21.61
CA GLN A 66 -13.90 -5.74 -20.73
C GLN A 66 -14.29 -4.36 -20.20
N ASN A 67 -14.23 -4.22 -18.89
CA ASN A 67 -14.37 -2.93 -18.22
C ASN A 67 -12.99 -2.49 -17.74
N ILE A 68 -12.45 -1.46 -18.38
CA ILE A 68 -11.12 -0.91 -18.05
C ILE A 68 -11.31 0.17 -16.98
N THR A 69 -10.57 0.04 -15.90
CA THR A 69 -10.45 1.08 -14.87
C THR A 69 -9.02 1.58 -14.80
N VAL A 70 -8.85 2.88 -14.67
CA VAL A 70 -7.55 3.54 -14.61
C VAL A 70 -7.51 4.45 -13.40
N LEU A 71 -6.47 4.31 -12.59
CA LEU A 71 -6.19 5.17 -11.45
C LEU A 71 -4.82 5.83 -11.66
N VAL A 72 -4.78 7.15 -11.49
CA VAL A 72 -3.54 7.93 -11.51
C VAL A 72 -3.24 8.40 -10.09
N GLN A 73 -2.02 8.20 -9.63
CA GLN A 73 -1.54 8.63 -8.32
C GLN A 73 -0.16 9.29 -8.46
N LYS A 74 0.15 10.24 -7.62
CA LYS A 74 1.51 10.78 -7.58
C LYS A 74 2.50 9.70 -7.09
N ALA A 75 3.65 9.61 -7.73
CA ALA A 75 4.71 8.67 -7.35
C ALA A 75 5.14 8.85 -5.87
N SER A 76 5.12 10.10 -5.38
CA SER A 76 5.34 10.40 -3.96
C SER A 76 4.29 9.75 -3.07
N GLU A 77 2.99 9.85 -3.42
CA GLU A 77 1.90 9.25 -2.64
C GLU A 77 1.98 7.72 -2.61
N VAL A 78 2.37 7.11 -3.75
CA VAL A 78 2.57 5.65 -3.83
C VAL A 78 3.74 5.21 -2.97
N LYS A 79 4.85 5.96 -2.96
CA LYS A 79 6.01 5.70 -2.10
C LYS A 79 5.69 5.89 -0.62
N GLU A 80 4.79 6.80 -0.30
CA GLU A 80 4.39 7.08 1.08
C GLU A 80 3.49 6.00 1.70
N LYS A 81 2.89 5.13 0.89
CA LYS A 81 1.99 4.07 1.35
C LYS A 81 2.64 2.69 1.20
N ARG A 82 2.54 1.89 2.26
CA ARG A 82 3.00 0.49 2.25
C ARG A 82 2.01 -0.40 2.98
N SER A 83 1.83 -1.60 2.42
CA SER A 83 1.13 -2.71 3.07
C SER A 83 2.08 -3.89 3.15
N ILE A 84 2.35 -4.38 4.35
CA ILE A 84 3.41 -5.38 4.61
C ILE A 84 2.85 -6.52 5.42
N TRP A 85 3.12 -7.75 4.98
CA TRP A 85 2.89 -8.96 5.75
C TRP A 85 4.16 -9.29 6.53
N VAL A 86 4.04 -9.33 7.86
CA VAL A 86 5.12 -9.71 8.78
C VAL A 86 4.86 -11.14 9.23
N GLU A 87 5.64 -12.08 8.70
CA GLU A 87 5.44 -13.51 8.99
C GLU A 87 5.88 -13.84 10.41
N GLU A 88 7.03 -13.35 10.84
CA GLU A 88 7.57 -13.53 12.18
C GLU A 88 7.77 -12.19 12.88
N ALA A 89 7.40 -12.13 14.16
CA ALA A 89 7.56 -10.95 14.98
C ALA A 89 9.02 -10.46 15.05
N GLY A 90 9.23 -9.17 14.94
CA GLY A 90 10.54 -8.53 14.95
C GLY A 90 11.23 -8.41 13.59
N GLN A 91 10.59 -8.85 12.49
CA GLN A 91 11.17 -8.82 11.15
C GLN A 91 10.87 -7.54 10.36
N LEU A 92 10.05 -6.63 10.86
CA LEU A 92 9.63 -5.45 10.10
C LEU A 92 10.83 -4.63 9.58
N SER A 93 11.91 -4.52 10.36
CA SER A 93 13.12 -3.81 9.97
C SER A 93 13.83 -4.39 8.75
N SER A 94 13.73 -5.69 8.54
CA SER A 94 14.32 -6.38 7.37
C SER A 94 13.44 -6.34 6.13
N LEU A 95 12.14 -6.07 6.30
CA LEU A 95 11.16 -6.02 5.22
C LEU A 95 11.05 -4.63 4.56
N ILE A 96 11.60 -3.59 5.19
CA ILE A 96 11.56 -2.22 4.68
C ILE A 96 13.01 -1.75 4.43
N PRO A 97 13.39 -1.46 3.19
CA PRO A 97 14.70 -0.89 2.88
C PRO A 97 14.95 0.42 3.65
N GLU A 98 16.16 0.63 4.12
CA GLU A 98 16.53 1.82 4.90
C GLU A 98 16.21 3.13 4.16
N SER A 99 16.41 3.14 2.83
CA SER A 99 16.08 4.28 1.96
C SER A 99 14.60 4.65 1.93
N GLU A 100 13.70 3.76 2.40
CA GLU A 100 12.26 3.98 2.42
C GLU A 100 11.74 4.38 3.81
N HIS A 101 12.51 4.21 4.89
CA HIS A 101 12.04 4.46 6.26
C HIS A 101 11.43 5.85 6.46
N ALA A 102 12.09 6.89 5.94
CA ALA A 102 11.63 8.27 6.10
C ALA A 102 10.49 8.66 5.15
N SER A 103 10.34 7.94 4.04
CA SER A 103 9.35 8.25 3.00
C SER A 103 7.96 7.69 3.31
N ILE A 104 7.87 6.55 4.00
CA ILE A 104 6.60 5.92 4.34
C ILE A 104 5.87 6.75 5.39
N LYS A 105 4.63 7.19 5.07
CA LYS A 105 3.75 7.96 5.94
C LYS A 105 2.50 7.18 6.34
N ASP A 106 2.04 6.29 5.49
CA ASP A 106 0.86 5.45 5.70
C ASP A 106 1.28 3.98 5.62
N LEU A 107 1.30 3.31 6.77
CA LEU A 107 1.72 1.92 6.89
C LEU A 107 0.56 1.04 7.36
N THR A 108 0.30 -0.03 6.61
CA THR A 108 -0.63 -1.09 7.00
C THR A 108 0.14 -2.38 7.20
N LEU A 109 -0.02 -3.00 8.36
CA LEU A 109 0.64 -4.27 8.70
C LEU A 109 -0.37 -5.40 8.83
N PHE A 110 0.08 -6.59 8.45
CA PHE A 110 -0.62 -7.85 8.61
C PHE A 110 0.34 -8.88 9.25
N GLY A 111 -0.22 -9.97 9.77
CA GLY A 111 0.59 -11.06 10.32
C GLY A 111 0.94 -10.85 11.79
N THR A 112 2.18 -11.08 12.19
CA THR A 112 2.61 -11.08 13.60
C THR A 112 3.71 -10.06 13.85
N ILE A 113 3.52 -9.21 14.87
CA ILE A 113 4.51 -8.21 15.31
C ILE A 113 4.77 -8.32 16.81
N ASP A 114 5.84 -7.72 17.29
CA ASP A 114 6.12 -7.60 18.73
C ASP A 114 6.78 -6.26 19.11
N ALA A 115 7.27 -6.15 20.32
CA ALA A 115 7.88 -4.92 20.83
C ALA A 115 9.03 -4.40 19.97
N ARG A 116 9.79 -5.27 19.29
CA ARG A 116 10.91 -4.89 18.42
C ARG A 116 10.43 -4.14 17.17
N ASP A 117 9.28 -4.53 16.61
CA ASP A 117 8.68 -3.87 15.46
C ASP A 117 8.16 -2.47 15.84
N PHE A 118 7.59 -2.33 17.03
CA PHE A 118 7.21 -1.01 17.58
C PHE A 118 8.42 -0.11 17.80
N ASP A 119 9.52 -0.65 18.32
CA ASP A 119 10.78 0.10 18.51
C ASP A 119 11.36 0.53 17.17
N PHE A 120 11.31 -0.34 16.16
CA PHE A 120 11.72 0.00 14.80
C PHE A 120 10.88 1.15 14.23
N MET A 121 9.55 1.05 14.27
CA MET A 121 8.66 2.11 13.79
C MET A 121 8.90 3.43 14.52
N ARG A 122 9.05 3.38 15.85
CA ARG A 122 9.33 4.58 16.65
C ARG A 122 10.65 5.24 16.26
N ASN A 123 11.72 4.48 16.08
CA ASN A 123 13.05 5.04 15.92
C ASN A 123 13.39 5.43 14.49
N ASN A 124 12.79 4.75 13.49
CA ASN A 124 13.23 4.87 12.09
C ASN A 124 12.17 5.45 11.15
N MET A 125 10.90 5.49 11.56
CA MET A 125 9.82 5.90 10.66
C MET A 125 9.16 7.20 11.13
N ASN A 126 8.60 7.96 10.18
CA ASN A 126 7.87 9.19 10.45
C ASN A 126 6.43 9.08 9.91
N LEU A 127 5.67 8.16 10.52
CA LEU A 127 4.31 7.83 10.11
C LEU A 127 3.31 8.94 10.45
N SER A 128 2.34 9.14 9.57
CA SER A 128 1.12 9.92 9.82
C SER A 128 -0.08 9.01 10.09
N ARG A 129 -0.12 7.84 9.49
CA ARG A 129 -1.13 6.81 9.69
C ARG A 129 -0.48 5.44 9.86
N LEU A 130 -0.96 4.70 10.86
CA LEU A 130 -0.60 3.31 11.07
C LEU A 130 -1.85 2.46 11.23
N ASP A 131 -1.97 1.40 10.44
CA ASP A 131 -3.02 0.41 10.55
C ASP A 131 -2.42 -0.95 10.93
N ILE A 132 -2.66 -1.35 12.16
CA ILE A 132 -2.29 -2.64 12.71
C ILE A 132 -3.51 -3.44 13.17
N SER A 133 -4.70 -3.08 12.64
CA SER A 133 -5.97 -3.72 13.05
C SER A 133 -6.03 -5.21 12.74
N ALA A 134 -5.25 -5.67 11.77
CA ALA A 134 -5.21 -7.06 11.33
C ALA A 134 -3.94 -7.82 11.75
N VAL A 135 -3.20 -7.32 12.76
CA VAL A 135 -2.02 -8.03 13.27
C VAL A 135 -2.31 -8.77 14.57
N TYR A 136 -1.53 -9.82 14.83
CA TYR A 136 -1.36 -10.40 16.16
C TYR A 136 -0.11 -9.80 16.82
N ILE A 137 -0.24 -9.28 18.03
CA ILE A 137 0.89 -8.76 18.80
C ILE A 137 1.38 -9.88 19.73
N ALA A 138 2.55 -10.44 19.41
CA ALA A 138 3.17 -11.49 20.18
C ALA A 138 3.81 -10.95 21.48
N ALA A 139 3.92 -11.81 22.47
CA ALA A 139 4.67 -11.50 23.68
C ALA A 139 6.16 -11.40 23.38
N ASN A 140 6.84 -10.42 23.99
CA ASN A 140 8.28 -10.27 23.88
C ASN A 140 8.86 -9.68 25.16
N GLY A 141 9.72 -10.42 25.86
CA GLY A 141 10.28 -10.00 27.13
C GLY A 141 9.21 -9.63 28.16
N ALA A 142 9.27 -8.43 28.70
CA ALA A 142 8.30 -7.90 29.66
C ALA A 142 6.99 -7.40 29.00
N ASN A 143 6.85 -7.51 27.69
CA ASN A 143 5.66 -7.11 26.97
C ASN A 143 4.76 -8.33 26.72
N PRO A 144 3.57 -8.43 27.35
CA PRO A 144 2.66 -9.55 27.11
C PRO A 144 2.04 -9.46 25.71
N ALA A 145 1.48 -10.57 25.24
CA ALA A 145 0.72 -10.58 23.99
C ALA A 145 -0.47 -9.62 24.04
N ASN A 146 -0.85 -9.10 22.89
CA ASN A 146 -1.97 -8.16 22.72
C ASN A 146 -1.83 -6.86 23.54
N ALA A 147 -0.59 -6.44 23.85
CA ALA A 147 -0.32 -5.19 24.54
C ALA A 147 0.49 -4.24 23.66
N ILE A 148 0.11 -2.97 23.64
CA ILE A 148 0.93 -1.92 23.05
C ILE A 148 2.09 -1.62 23.99
N PRO A 149 3.35 -1.72 23.54
CA PRO A 149 4.53 -1.58 24.37
C PRO A 149 4.65 -0.19 25.03
N ARG A 150 5.44 -0.13 26.09
CA ARG A 150 5.82 1.16 26.70
C ARG A 150 6.47 2.06 25.66
N SER A 151 6.03 3.32 25.60
CA SER A 151 6.57 4.35 24.71
C SER A 151 6.52 3.98 23.22
N ALA A 152 5.63 3.07 22.78
CA ALA A 152 5.56 2.56 21.42
C ALA A 152 5.57 3.66 20.34
N PHE A 153 4.89 4.77 20.61
CA PHE A 153 4.80 5.92 19.69
C PHE A 153 5.19 7.24 20.36
N GLN A 154 5.87 7.20 21.49
CA GLN A 154 6.25 8.41 22.21
C GLN A 154 7.01 9.41 21.30
N GLY A 155 6.57 10.67 21.30
CA GLY A 155 7.19 11.75 20.53
C GLY A 155 6.87 11.75 19.03
N LYS A 156 5.94 10.91 18.58
CA LYS A 156 5.51 10.84 17.18
C LYS A 156 4.43 11.87 16.88
N SER A 157 4.76 13.16 16.91
CA SER A 157 3.82 14.28 16.72
C SER A 157 3.12 14.29 15.34
N ASN A 158 3.70 13.64 14.33
CA ASN A 158 3.12 13.50 13.01
C ASN A 158 2.08 12.36 12.91
N LEU A 159 2.05 11.44 13.89
CA LEU A 159 1.14 10.31 13.89
C LEU A 159 -0.28 10.78 14.27
N LYS A 160 -1.18 10.80 13.27
CA LYS A 160 -2.55 11.31 13.40
C LYS A 160 -3.58 10.20 13.61
N THR A 161 -3.30 9.03 13.10
CA THR A 161 -4.24 7.90 13.13
C THR A 161 -3.51 6.60 13.41
N VAL A 162 -4.01 5.85 14.39
CA VAL A 162 -3.60 4.46 14.65
C VAL A 162 -4.85 3.59 14.76
N LEU A 163 -4.94 2.58 13.90
CA LEU A 163 -5.98 1.55 13.97
C LEU A 163 -5.39 0.34 14.68
N LEU A 164 -5.97 -0.01 15.83
CA LEU A 164 -5.48 -1.09 16.70
C LEU A 164 -6.28 -2.38 16.47
N PRO A 165 -5.69 -3.56 16.77
CA PRO A 165 -6.43 -4.81 16.81
C PRO A 165 -7.56 -4.77 17.87
N ASN A 166 -8.65 -5.47 17.58
CA ASN A 166 -9.81 -5.54 18.50
C ASN A 166 -9.52 -6.28 19.81
N ASN A 167 -8.46 -7.06 19.87
CA ASN A 167 -8.07 -7.90 21.01
C ASN A 167 -7.00 -7.26 21.90
N ILE A 168 -6.76 -5.96 21.80
CA ILE A 168 -5.81 -5.25 22.66
C ILE A 168 -6.29 -5.33 24.12
N THR A 169 -5.41 -5.80 25.01
CA THR A 169 -5.68 -5.95 26.43
C THR A 169 -5.06 -4.85 27.29
N CYS A 170 -4.01 -4.19 26.80
CA CYS A 170 -3.27 -3.20 27.56
C CYS A 170 -2.56 -2.17 26.67
N LEU A 171 -2.61 -0.92 27.07
CA LEU A 171 -1.73 0.16 26.60
C LEU A 171 -0.72 0.45 27.71
N LYS A 172 0.56 0.18 27.49
CA LYS A 172 1.59 0.42 28.51
C LYS A 172 1.94 1.91 28.63
N ASN A 173 2.64 2.25 29.70
CA ASN A 173 2.97 3.64 30.04
C ASN A 173 3.58 4.39 28.86
N SER A 174 3.09 5.61 28.63
CA SER A 174 3.61 6.54 27.62
C SER A 174 3.49 6.04 26.17
N ALA A 175 2.68 5.00 25.88
CA ALA A 175 2.57 4.42 24.54
C ALA A 175 2.30 5.49 23.45
N PHE A 176 1.49 6.50 23.75
CA PHE A 176 1.13 7.60 22.85
C PHE A 176 1.48 8.99 23.41
N ARG A 177 2.46 9.07 24.31
CA ARG A 177 2.83 10.35 24.90
C ARG A 177 3.44 11.29 23.85
N GLN A 178 2.92 12.50 23.75
CA GLN A 178 3.38 13.53 22.78
C GLN A 178 3.23 13.08 21.31
N CYS A 179 2.14 12.38 20.98
CA CYS A 179 1.69 12.13 19.64
C CYS A 179 0.82 13.28 19.14
#